data_f7f5e583068fde7d0bea36129653d7a0
#
_entry.id   f7f5e583068fde7d0bea36129653d7a0
#
_cell.length_a   1.000
_cell.length_b   1.000
_cell.length_c   1.000
_cell.angle_alpha   90.00
_cell.angle_beta   90.00
_cell.angle_gamma   90.00
#
_symmetry.space_group_name_H-M   'P 1'
#
loop_
_entity.id
_entity.type
_entity.pdbx_description
1 polymer ?
#
loop_
_entity_poly.entity_id
_entity_poly.type
_entity_poly.pdbx_seq_one_letter_code
_entity_poly.pdbx_strand_id
1 'polypeptide(L)'
;MDELELLKKDWDTSKQNYPNLNKEEIYKLISKRSSSIVKWIFIISVLEFSLWTILSFSLDSSNIAIEKIQSYDYGFIYYLFVGISYIVLFGFMYLFYKNYRNISVTENTKMLMERILKTRKTVKQYVIYNITVMYLGIILGVIMELSSNSETQILISDIKSESENGIYIFYLIVAVLSLIAMALITILFLGFYYLIYGLLLKRLKINYKELKKIVE
;
A
#
# COMPACT_ATOMS: atom_id res chain seq x y z
N MET A 1 -43.74 35.26 -17.15
CA MET A 1 -42.79 35.17 -15.99
C MET A 1 -41.41 35.01 -16.58
N ASP A 2 -40.54 35.93 -16.25
CA ASP A 2 -39.18 35.95 -16.81
C ASP A 2 -38.39 34.74 -16.27
N GLU A 3 -37.66 34.03 -17.13
CA GLU A 3 -36.86 32.86 -16.73
C GLU A 3 -35.92 33.19 -15.57
N LEU A 4 -35.51 34.45 -15.48
CA LEU A 4 -34.69 34.99 -14.42
C LEU A 4 -35.40 35.05 -13.05
N GLU A 5 -36.73 35.31 -13.05
CA GLU A 5 -37.53 35.30 -11.83
C GLU A 5 -37.77 33.87 -11.33
N LEU A 6 -37.93 32.89 -12.21
CA LEU A 6 -38.03 31.48 -11.85
C LEU A 6 -36.73 30.96 -11.23
N LEU A 7 -35.57 31.28 -11.86
CA LEU A 7 -34.25 30.94 -11.31
C LEU A 7 -33.98 31.60 -9.96
N LYS A 8 -34.42 32.87 -9.77
CA LYS A 8 -34.25 33.57 -8.49
C LYS A 8 -35.16 32.97 -7.41
N LYS A 9 -36.36 32.57 -7.74
CA LYS A 9 -37.30 31.89 -6.84
C LYS A 9 -36.79 30.51 -6.45
N ASP A 10 -36.25 29.74 -7.40
CA ASP A 10 -35.61 28.44 -7.11
C ASP A 10 -34.34 28.60 -6.27
N TRP A 11 -33.54 29.64 -6.48
CA TRP A 11 -32.37 29.98 -5.70
C TRP A 11 -32.74 30.34 -4.25
N ASP A 12 -33.75 31.17 -4.06
CA ASP A 12 -34.21 31.59 -2.73
C ASP A 12 -34.89 30.44 -1.98
N THR A 13 -35.64 29.56 -2.65
CA THR A 13 -36.22 28.35 -2.07
C THR A 13 -35.14 27.34 -1.70
N SER A 14 -34.11 27.19 -2.53
CA SER A 14 -32.95 26.33 -2.23
C SER A 14 -32.14 26.84 -1.05
N LYS A 15 -31.95 28.16 -0.92
CA LYS A 15 -31.26 28.77 0.23
C LYS A 15 -31.95 28.51 1.57
N GLN A 16 -33.28 28.45 1.60
CA GLN A 16 -34.05 28.18 2.83
C GLN A 16 -33.94 26.71 3.27
N ASN A 17 -33.64 25.79 2.38
CA ASN A 17 -33.53 24.36 2.68
C ASN A 17 -32.15 23.90 3.12
N TYR A 18 -31.10 24.73 2.99
CA TYR A 18 -29.76 24.37 3.46
C TYR A 18 -29.54 24.86 4.88
N PRO A 19 -29.24 23.96 5.85
CA PRO A 19 -28.92 24.38 7.21
C PRO A 19 -27.69 25.28 7.19
N ASN A 20 -27.83 26.50 7.74
CA ASN A 20 -26.71 27.42 7.95
C ASN A 20 -25.79 26.84 9.03
N LEU A 21 -24.83 26.02 8.62
CA LEU A 21 -23.86 25.41 9.53
C LEU A 21 -22.87 26.47 10.01
N ASN A 22 -22.68 26.57 11.32
CA ASN A 22 -21.64 27.37 11.92
C ASN A 22 -20.25 26.76 11.65
N LYS A 23 -19.17 27.57 11.69
CA LYS A 23 -17.80 27.12 11.52
C LYS A 23 -17.44 25.94 12.42
N GLU A 24 -17.92 25.92 13.65
CA GLU A 24 -17.70 24.80 14.59
C GLU A 24 -18.41 23.51 14.15
N GLU A 25 -19.62 23.60 13.61
CA GLU A 25 -20.36 22.45 13.11
C GLU A 25 -19.70 21.85 11.87
N ILE A 26 -19.25 22.71 10.95
CA ILE A 26 -18.47 22.27 9.78
C ILE A 26 -17.19 21.56 10.24
N TYR A 27 -16.46 22.13 11.20
CA TYR A 27 -15.28 21.50 11.78
C TYR A 27 -15.58 20.11 12.34
N LYS A 28 -16.62 19.97 13.17
CA LYS A 28 -17.03 18.68 13.75
C LYS A 28 -17.37 17.64 12.69
N LEU A 29 -18.08 18.05 11.63
CA LEU A 29 -18.41 17.16 10.51
C LEU A 29 -17.14 16.69 9.76
N ILE A 30 -16.21 17.61 9.45
CA ILE A 30 -14.98 17.27 8.75
C ILE A 30 -14.09 16.39 9.64
N SER A 31 -13.99 16.66 10.93
CA SER A 31 -13.26 15.86 11.90
C SER A 31 -13.79 14.42 11.97
N LYS A 32 -15.11 14.26 12.14
CA LYS A 32 -15.79 12.95 12.15
C LYS A 32 -15.54 12.18 10.84
N ARG A 33 -15.65 12.86 9.71
CA ARG A 33 -15.43 12.27 8.38
C ARG A 33 -13.96 11.85 8.19
N SER A 34 -13.02 12.69 8.62
CA SER A 34 -11.57 12.38 8.54
C SER A 34 -11.20 11.22 9.44
N SER A 35 -11.73 11.18 10.68
CA SER A 35 -11.54 10.05 11.61
C SER A 35 -12.06 8.75 11.03
N SER A 36 -13.26 8.77 10.43
CA SER A 36 -13.84 7.58 9.76
C SER A 36 -12.96 7.07 8.62
N ILE A 37 -12.43 7.97 7.77
CA ILE A 37 -11.54 7.59 6.66
C ILE A 37 -10.27 6.93 7.19
N VAL A 38 -9.66 7.48 8.24
CA VAL A 38 -8.42 6.92 8.82
C VAL A 38 -8.68 5.59 9.54
N LYS A 39 -9.86 5.43 10.16
CA LYS A 39 -10.32 4.14 10.68
C LYS A 39 -10.37 3.07 9.57
N TRP A 40 -10.93 3.41 8.41
CA TRP A 40 -10.97 2.50 7.26
C TRP A 40 -9.57 2.16 6.74
N ILE A 41 -8.64 3.12 6.68
CA ILE A 41 -7.23 2.85 6.33
C ILE A 41 -6.63 1.81 7.28
N PHE A 42 -6.85 1.93 8.58
CA PHE A 42 -6.38 0.97 9.56
C PHE A 42 -7.02 -0.41 9.37
N ILE A 43 -8.35 -0.48 9.24
CA ILE A 43 -9.07 -1.76 9.04
C ILE A 43 -8.56 -2.47 7.79
N ILE A 44 -8.40 -1.75 6.68
CA ILE A 44 -7.93 -2.29 5.42
C ILE A 44 -6.50 -2.83 5.56
N SER A 45 -5.61 -2.12 6.27
CA SER A 45 -4.24 -2.61 6.50
C SER A 45 -4.20 -3.90 7.31
N VAL A 46 -5.12 -4.06 8.28
CA VAL A 46 -5.26 -5.31 9.04
C VAL A 46 -5.78 -6.45 8.15
N LEU A 47 -6.79 -6.16 7.33
CA LEU A 47 -7.36 -7.15 6.38
C LEU A 47 -6.32 -7.58 5.34
N GLU A 48 -5.56 -6.64 4.79
CA GLU A 48 -4.47 -6.90 3.85
C GLU A 48 -3.41 -7.81 4.49
N PHE A 49 -2.96 -7.46 5.69
CA PHE A 49 -2.01 -8.29 6.44
C PHE A 49 -2.56 -9.70 6.69
N SER A 50 -3.80 -9.82 7.14
CA SER A 50 -4.44 -11.12 7.39
C SER A 50 -4.57 -11.94 6.10
N LEU A 51 -4.92 -11.31 4.98
CA LEU A 51 -5.02 -11.97 3.67
C LEU A 51 -3.66 -12.57 3.26
N TRP A 52 -2.60 -11.77 3.32
CA TRP A 52 -1.26 -12.26 2.96
C TRP A 52 -0.76 -13.35 3.89
N THR A 53 -1.05 -13.24 5.18
CA THR A 53 -0.70 -14.26 6.17
C THR A 53 -1.42 -15.57 5.89
N ILE A 54 -2.75 -15.53 5.62
CA ILE A 54 -3.53 -16.72 5.27
C ILE A 54 -3.03 -17.36 3.98
N LEU A 55 -2.73 -16.54 2.95
CA LEU A 55 -2.18 -17.04 1.69
C LEU A 55 -0.81 -17.72 1.91
N SER A 56 0.08 -17.12 2.72
CA SER A 56 1.36 -17.73 3.06
C SER A 56 1.18 -19.10 3.70
N PHE A 57 0.33 -19.20 4.72
CA PHE A 57 0.06 -20.49 5.37
C PHE A 57 -0.59 -21.52 4.44
N SER A 58 -1.46 -21.07 3.54
CA SER A 58 -2.11 -21.99 2.57
C SER A 58 -1.12 -22.53 1.53
N LEU A 59 -0.14 -21.75 1.12
CA LEU A 59 0.93 -22.15 0.21
C LEU A 59 1.98 -23.02 0.90
N ASP A 60 2.31 -22.71 2.15
CA ASP A 60 3.24 -23.49 2.98
C ASP A 60 2.72 -24.90 3.32
N SER A 61 1.41 -25.10 3.32
CA SER A 61 0.81 -26.42 3.58
C SER A 61 1.14 -27.47 2.49
N SER A 62 1.61 -27.04 1.32
CA SER A 62 2.23 -27.91 0.32
C SER A 62 3.73 -28.06 0.62
N ASN A 63 4.15 -28.87 1.53
CA ASN A 63 5.55 -29.14 2.00
C ASN A 63 6.69 -28.85 0.99
N ILE A 64 6.37 -28.79 -0.31
CA ILE A 64 7.29 -28.57 -1.43
C ILE A 64 8.02 -27.22 -1.35
N ALA A 65 7.33 -26.13 -0.99
CA ALA A 65 7.97 -24.80 -0.92
C ALA A 65 8.92 -24.70 0.27
N ILE A 66 8.54 -25.28 1.43
CA ILE A 66 9.37 -25.31 2.64
C ILE A 66 10.59 -26.20 2.42
N GLU A 67 10.40 -27.41 1.90
CA GLU A 67 11.50 -28.32 1.59
C GLU A 67 12.49 -27.69 0.60
N LYS A 68 11.98 -27.00 -0.42
CA LYS A 68 12.82 -26.28 -1.41
C LYS A 68 13.62 -25.17 -0.75
N ILE A 69 13.02 -24.35 0.14
CA ILE A 69 13.72 -23.27 0.84
C ILE A 69 14.75 -23.84 1.83
N GLN A 70 14.43 -24.95 2.52
CA GLN A 70 15.35 -25.59 3.45
C GLN A 70 16.53 -26.26 2.75
N SER A 71 16.36 -26.70 1.52
CA SER A 71 17.45 -27.28 0.71
C SER A 71 18.44 -26.23 0.19
N TYR A 72 18.09 -24.93 0.25
CA TYR A 72 18.97 -23.86 -0.20
C TYR A 72 20.01 -23.50 0.87
N ASP A 73 21.26 -23.34 0.48
CA ASP A 73 22.38 -22.94 1.34
C ASP A 73 22.11 -21.62 2.09
N TYR A 74 21.30 -20.75 1.50
CA TYR A 74 20.94 -19.42 2.02
C TYR A 74 19.53 -19.34 2.61
N GLY A 75 18.88 -20.46 2.93
CA GLY A 75 17.52 -20.50 3.49
C GLY A 75 17.34 -19.63 4.74
N PHE A 76 18.37 -19.53 5.59
CA PHE A 76 18.36 -18.65 6.75
C PHE A 76 18.15 -17.16 6.38
N ILE A 77 18.74 -16.68 5.29
CA ILE A 77 18.59 -15.30 4.81
C ILE A 77 17.14 -15.00 4.44
N TYR A 78 16.45 -15.97 3.82
CA TYR A 78 15.03 -15.85 3.49
C TYR A 78 14.18 -15.67 4.76
N TYR A 79 14.34 -16.53 5.77
CA TYR A 79 13.60 -16.43 7.03
C TYR A 79 13.88 -15.13 7.78
N LEU A 80 15.11 -14.66 7.78
CA LEU A 80 15.50 -13.37 8.36
C LEU A 80 14.84 -12.21 7.62
N PHE A 81 14.83 -12.21 6.30
CA PHE A 81 14.18 -11.22 5.47
C PHE A 81 12.67 -11.16 5.73
N VAL A 82 12.00 -12.32 5.78
CA VAL A 82 10.58 -12.43 6.09
C VAL A 82 10.30 -11.92 7.52
N GLY A 83 11.08 -12.33 8.51
CA GLY A 83 10.92 -11.89 9.90
C GLY A 83 11.04 -10.37 10.06
N ILE A 84 12.06 -9.75 9.45
CA ILE A 84 12.22 -8.29 9.45
C ILE A 84 11.02 -7.62 8.77
N SER A 85 10.56 -8.15 7.65
CA SER A 85 9.41 -7.61 6.93
C SER A 85 8.15 -7.62 7.79
N TYR A 86 7.87 -8.68 8.52
CA TYR A 86 6.73 -8.73 9.46
C TYR A 86 6.87 -7.71 10.59
N ILE A 87 8.06 -7.54 11.18
CA ILE A 87 8.29 -6.54 12.23
C ILE A 87 7.97 -5.13 11.73
N VAL A 88 8.41 -4.78 10.52
CA VAL A 88 8.13 -3.45 9.94
C VAL A 88 6.65 -3.29 9.60
N LEU A 89 5.97 -4.33 9.10
CA LEU A 89 4.52 -4.32 8.85
C LEU A 89 3.72 -4.07 10.14
N PHE A 90 4.06 -4.74 11.25
CA PHE A 90 3.47 -4.46 12.56
C PHE A 90 3.72 -3.02 13.01
N GLY A 91 4.90 -2.47 12.73
CA GLY A 91 5.21 -1.06 12.95
C GLY A 91 4.27 -0.13 12.19
N PHE A 92 3.99 -0.40 10.91
CA PHE A 92 3.02 0.37 10.13
C PHE A 92 1.58 0.23 10.65
N MET A 93 1.15 -0.96 11.06
CA MET A 93 -0.17 -1.17 11.68
C MET A 93 -0.31 -0.34 12.95
N TYR A 94 0.72 -0.32 13.80
CA TYR A 94 0.75 0.55 14.98
C TYR A 94 0.69 2.03 14.61
N LEU A 95 1.40 2.48 13.58
CA LEU A 95 1.33 3.88 13.09
C LEU A 95 -0.06 4.24 12.56
N PHE A 96 -0.75 3.35 11.86
CA PHE A 96 -2.12 3.56 11.39
C PHE A 96 -3.10 3.66 12.56
N TYR A 97 -2.99 2.78 13.55
CA TYR A 97 -3.78 2.85 14.78
C TYR A 97 -3.53 4.18 15.53
N LYS A 98 -2.26 4.57 15.70
CA LYS A 98 -1.88 5.83 16.34
C LYS A 98 -2.42 7.05 15.58
N ASN A 99 -2.36 7.05 14.26
CA ASN A 99 -2.91 8.12 13.43
C ASN A 99 -4.43 8.20 13.57
N TYR A 100 -5.13 7.06 13.60
CA TYR A 100 -6.57 7.00 13.83
C TYR A 100 -6.93 7.60 15.19
N ARG A 101 -6.29 7.13 16.27
CA ARG A 101 -6.55 7.62 17.63
C ARG A 101 -6.28 9.13 17.75
N ASN A 102 -5.20 9.60 17.16
CA ASN A 102 -4.84 11.00 17.23
C ASN A 102 -5.84 11.91 16.50
N ILE A 103 -6.41 11.49 15.36
CA ILE A 103 -7.43 12.27 14.64
C ILE A 103 -8.74 12.29 15.40
N SER A 104 -9.15 11.17 16.02
CA SER A 104 -10.42 11.05 16.74
C SER A 104 -10.51 11.94 17.98
N VAL A 105 -9.38 12.31 18.59
CA VAL A 105 -9.31 13.13 19.82
C VAL A 105 -8.84 14.57 19.57
N THR A 106 -8.69 14.98 18.31
CA THR A 106 -8.18 16.31 17.98
C THR A 106 -9.30 17.35 18.00
N GLU A 107 -9.16 18.36 18.81
CA GLU A 107 -10.13 19.45 18.99
C GLU A 107 -9.79 20.72 18.19
N ASN A 108 -8.54 20.89 17.73
CA ASN A 108 -8.06 22.08 17.03
C ASN A 108 -7.92 21.84 15.53
N THR A 109 -8.43 22.78 14.71
CA THR A 109 -8.42 22.72 13.25
C THR A 109 -6.99 22.58 12.68
N LYS A 110 -6.02 23.36 13.19
CA LYS A 110 -4.63 23.30 12.74
C LYS A 110 -4.01 21.93 13.02
N MET A 111 -4.22 21.39 14.22
CA MET A 111 -3.75 20.05 14.58
C MET A 111 -4.40 18.97 13.72
N LEU A 112 -5.69 19.09 13.41
CA LEU A 112 -6.38 18.16 12.53
C LEU A 112 -5.75 18.14 11.14
N MET A 113 -5.44 19.30 10.57
CA MET A 113 -4.75 19.42 9.28
C MET A 113 -3.38 18.72 9.29
N GLU A 114 -2.58 18.93 10.35
CA GLU A 114 -1.28 18.26 10.51
C GLU A 114 -1.43 16.74 10.62
N ARG A 115 -2.42 16.24 11.38
CA ARG A 115 -2.70 14.81 11.52
C ARG A 115 -3.13 14.18 10.20
N ILE A 116 -3.95 14.88 9.40
CA ILE A 116 -4.33 14.42 8.05
C ILE A 116 -3.09 14.29 7.16
N LEU A 117 -2.21 15.30 7.15
CA LEU A 117 -0.97 15.25 6.37
C LEU A 117 -0.05 14.11 6.81
N LYS A 118 0.10 13.91 8.13
CA LYS A 118 0.89 12.81 8.69
C LYS A 118 0.34 11.44 8.26
N THR A 119 -0.97 11.24 8.35
CA THR A 119 -1.61 9.98 7.91
C THR A 119 -1.34 9.72 6.44
N ARG A 120 -1.50 10.73 5.57
CA ARG A 120 -1.21 10.59 4.14
C ARG A 120 0.26 10.24 3.87
N LYS A 121 1.20 10.81 4.63
CA LYS A 121 2.62 10.48 4.54
C LYS A 121 2.87 9.03 4.94
N THR A 122 2.28 8.57 6.06
CA THR A 122 2.41 7.19 6.53
C THR A 122 1.90 6.18 5.49
N VAL A 123 0.73 6.44 4.87
CA VAL A 123 0.20 5.55 3.81
C VAL A 123 1.15 5.49 2.60
N LYS A 124 1.68 6.63 2.16
CA LYS A 124 2.65 6.64 1.06
C LYS A 124 3.92 5.84 1.40
N GLN A 125 4.44 6.01 2.61
CA GLN A 125 5.61 5.26 3.08
C GLN A 125 5.32 3.76 3.14
N TYR A 126 4.14 3.36 3.59
CA TYR A 126 3.69 1.97 3.59
C TYR A 126 3.68 1.36 2.18
N VAL A 127 3.09 2.07 1.20
CA VAL A 127 3.04 1.60 -0.19
C VAL A 127 4.45 1.47 -0.78
N ILE A 128 5.32 2.47 -0.58
CA ILE A 128 6.71 2.43 -1.04
C ILE A 128 7.45 1.25 -0.41
N TYR A 129 7.30 1.07 0.90
CA TYR A 129 7.90 -0.05 1.62
C TYR A 129 7.49 -1.40 1.03
N ASN A 130 6.18 -1.63 0.82
CA ASN A 130 5.69 -2.90 0.26
C ASN A 130 6.25 -3.17 -1.14
N ILE A 131 6.33 -2.15 -2.01
CA ILE A 131 6.93 -2.30 -3.35
C ILE A 131 8.42 -2.62 -3.23
N THR A 132 9.15 -1.97 -2.31
CA THR A 132 10.57 -2.22 -2.09
C THR A 132 10.81 -3.64 -1.60
N VAL A 133 10.03 -4.11 -0.61
CA VAL A 133 10.12 -5.48 -0.08
C VAL A 133 9.80 -6.50 -1.17
N MET A 134 8.80 -6.24 -2.00
CA MET A 134 8.48 -7.09 -3.15
C MET A 134 9.65 -7.21 -4.12
N TYR A 135 10.32 -6.12 -4.47
CA TYR A 135 11.50 -6.15 -5.36
C TYR A 135 12.65 -6.92 -4.73
N LEU A 136 12.95 -6.65 -3.46
CA LEU A 136 14.00 -7.39 -2.74
C LEU A 136 13.67 -8.87 -2.66
N GLY A 137 12.41 -9.25 -2.44
CA GLY A 137 11.97 -10.63 -2.42
C GLY A 137 12.14 -11.34 -3.77
N ILE A 138 11.80 -10.68 -4.89
CA ILE A 138 12.01 -11.23 -6.23
C ILE A 138 13.51 -11.43 -6.51
N ILE A 139 14.34 -10.43 -6.20
CA ILE A 139 15.80 -10.51 -6.39
C ILE A 139 16.37 -11.66 -5.56
N LEU A 140 16.03 -11.76 -4.28
CA LEU A 140 16.47 -12.85 -3.40
C LEU A 140 16.03 -14.22 -3.94
N GLY A 141 14.76 -14.33 -4.37
CA GLY A 141 14.23 -15.56 -4.94
C GLY A 141 15.01 -16.01 -6.20
N VAL A 142 15.29 -15.07 -7.11
CA VAL A 142 16.09 -15.36 -8.32
C VAL A 142 17.53 -15.78 -7.96
N ILE A 143 18.16 -15.08 -7.01
CA ILE A 143 19.52 -15.45 -6.56
C ILE A 143 19.52 -16.85 -5.94
N MET A 144 18.56 -17.17 -5.08
CA MET A 144 18.45 -18.49 -4.44
C MET A 144 18.19 -19.58 -5.47
N GLU A 145 17.32 -19.36 -6.43
CA GLU A 145 17.04 -20.32 -7.51
C GLU A 145 18.29 -20.58 -8.37
N LEU A 146 19.01 -19.55 -8.76
CA LEU A 146 20.22 -19.68 -9.57
C LEU A 146 21.40 -20.30 -8.82
N SER A 147 21.53 -20.08 -7.50
CA SER A 147 22.68 -20.52 -6.71
C SER A 147 22.52 -21.88 -6.07
N SER A 148 21.30 -22.27 -5.70
CA SER A 148 21.07 -23.41 -4.83
C SER A 148 20.15 -24.50 -5.39
N ASN A 149 19.43 -24.23 -6.50
CA ASN A 149 18.60 -25.25 -7.12
C ASN A 149 19.44 -26.20 -7.98
N SER A 150 19.42 -27.50 -7.62
CA SER A 150 20.20 -28.54 -8.30
C SER A 150 19.85 -28.68 -9.79
N GLU A 151 18.57 -28.59 -10.16
CA GLU A 151 18.13 -28.67 -11.55
C GLU A 151 18.63 -27.47 -12.35
N THR A 152 18.55 -26.27 -11.79
CA THR A 152 19.06 -25.04 -12.41
C THR A 152 20.59 -25.08 -12.55
N GLN A 153 21.30 -25.64 -11.58
CA GLN A 153 22.76 -25.78 -11.62
C GLN A 153 23.21 -26.80 -12.73
N ILE A 154 22.49 -27.89 -12.89
CA ILE A 154 22.71 -28.84 -13.98
C ILE A 154 22.53 -28.15 -15.32
N LEU A 155 21.44 -27.43 -15.51
CA LEU A 155 21.14 -26.70 -16.74
C LEU A 155 22.20 -25.62 -17.04
N ILE A 156 22.69 -24.92 -16.01
CA ILE A 156 23.79 -23.95 -16.12
C ILE A 156 25.09 -24.65 -16.57
N SER A 157 25.39 -25.82 -15.98
CA SER A 157 26.59 -26.58 -16.34
C SER A 157 26.56 -27.09 -17.77
N ASP A 158 25.39 -27.56 -18.24
CA ASP A 158 25.18 -28.06 -19.61
C ASP A 158 25.37 -26.93 -20.64
N ILE A 159 24.71 -25.78 -20.41
CA ILE A 159 24.86 -24.57 -21.26
C ILE A 159 26.33 -24.14 -21.33
N LYS A 160 27.01 -24.13 -20.18
CA LYS A 160 28.40 -23.72 -20.08
C LYS A 160 29.34 -24.68 -20.83
N SER A 161 29.02 -25.98 -20.85
CA SER A 161 29.80 -26.99 -21.58
C SER A 161 29.64 -26.88 -23.10
N GLU A 162 28.48 -26.41 -23.58
CA GLU A 162 28.21 -26.24 -25.01
C GLU A 162 28.74 -24.93 -25.58
N SER A 163 28.66 -23.82 -24.79
CA SER A 163 29.12 -22.50 -25.24
C SER A 163 29.35 -21.51 -24.10
N GLU A 164 30.53 -20.88 -24.05
CA GLU A 164 30.79 -19.78 -23.11
C GLU A 164 29.83 -18.60 -23.31
N ASN A 165 29.45 -18.29 -24.54
CA ASN A 165 28.48 -17.23 -24.82
C ASN A 165 27.06 -17.61 -24.41
N GLY A 166 26.70 -18.89 -24.38
CA GLY A 166 25.39 -19.40 -23.98
C GLY A 166 25.02 -19.02 -22.54
N ILE A 167 26.01 -19.05 -21.64
CA ILE A 167 25.78 -18.70 -20.24
C ILE A 167 25.45 -17.22 -20.05
N TYR A 168 26.07 -16.31 -20.78
CA TYR A 168 25.76 -14.88 -20.72
C TYR A 168 24.34 -14.59 -21.25
N ILE A 169 23.94 -15.28 -22.33
CA ILE A 169 22.60 -15.19 -22.91
C ILE A 169 21.58 -15.70 -21.90
N PHE A 170 21.84 -16.82 -21.22
CA PHE A 170 20.94 -17.35 -20.18
C PHE A 170 20.73 -16.34 -19.05
N TYR A 171 21.78 -15.79 -18.46
CA TYR A 171 21.63 -14.78 -17.39
C TYR A 171 20.94 -13.51 -17.87
N LEU A 172 21.19 -13.09 -19.12
CA LEU A 172 20.50 -11.93 -19.70
C LEU A 172 19.01 -12.19 -19.85
N ILE A 173 18.59 -13.38 -20.30
CA ILE A 173 17.19 -13.78 -20.42
C ILE A 173 16.53 -13.78 -19.03
N VAL A 174 17.16 -14.37 -18.02
CA VAL A 174 16.64 -14.39 -16.65
C VAL A 174 16.48 -12.97 -16.11
N ALA A 175 17.47 -12.10 -16.33
CA ALA A 175 17.40 -10.71 -15.90
C ALA A 175 16.25 -9.94 -16.59
N VAL A 176 16.11 -10.09 -17.91
CA VAL A 176 15.01 -9.44 -18.66
C VAL A 176 13.64 -9.93 -18.21
N LEU A 177 13.47 -11.26 -18.07
CA LEU A 177 12.21 -11.83 -17.58
C LEU A 177 11.88 -11.36 -16.16
N SER A 178 12.86 -11.28 -15.28
CA SER A 178 12.70 -10.76 -13.92
C SER A 178 12.26 -9.29 -13.92
N LEU A 179 12.86 -8.45 -14.77
CA LEU A 179 12.48 -7.05 -14.94
C LEU A 179 11.05 -6.90 -15.47
N ILE A 180 10.66 -7.70 -16.46
CA ILE A 180 9.29 -7.71 -17.00
C ILE A 180 8.31 -8.13 -15.91
N ALA A 181 8.60 -9.19 -15.16
CA ALA A 181 7.77 -9.65 -14.05
C ALA A 181 7.62 -8.55 -12.97
N MET A 182 8.72 -7.90 -12.55
CA MET A 182 8.69 -6.78 -11.63
C MET A 182 7.82 -5.64 -12.13
N ALA A 183 7.92 -5.27 -13.42
CA ALA A 183 7.12 -4.20 -14.00
C ALA A 183 5.61 -4.55 -14.00
N LEU A 184 5.25 -5.75 -14.42
CA LEU A 184 3.85 -6.22 -14.44
C LEU A 184 3.24 -6.25 -13.02
N ILE A 185 3.96 -6.84 -12.07
CA ILE A 185 3.52 -6.91 -10.68
C ILE A 185 3.39 -5.50 -10.10
N THR A 186 4.32 -4.58 -10.41
CA THR A 186 4.25 -3.18 -9.95
C THR A 186 2.99 -2.49 -10.45
N ILE A 187 2.63 -2.65 -11.72
CA ILE A 187 1.41 -2.07 -12.29
C ILE A 187 0.17 -2.59 -11.54
N LEU A 188 0.12 -3.91 -11.29
CA LEU A 188 -0.98 -4.52 -10.54
C LEU A 188 -1.06 -3.99 -9.11
N PHE A 189 0.06 -3.92 -8.38
CA PHE A 189 0.11 -3.42 -7.01
C PHE A 189 -0.23 -1.93 -6.93
N LEU A 190 0.31 -1.10 -7.81
CA LEU A 190 -0.04 0.32 -7.86
C LEU A 190 -1.52 0.53 -8.15
N GLY A 191 -2.10 -0.26 -9.07
CA GLY A 191 -3.54 -0.26 -9.35
C GLY A 191 -4.35 -0.63 -8.10
N PHE A 192 -3.99 -1.70 -7.41
CA PHE A 192 -4.63 -2.16 -6.18
C PHE A 192 -4.53 -1.09 -5.07
N TYR A 193 -3.34 -0.54 -4.81
CA TYR A 193 -3.14 0.50 -3.81
C TYR A 193 -3.85 1.80 -4.17
N TYR A 194 -3.93 2.15 -5.45
CA TYR A 194 -4.70 3.31 -5.90
C TYR A 194 -6.20 3.14 -5.63
N LEU A 195 -6.76 1.98 -5.89
CA LEU A 195 -8.18 1.70 -5.64
C LEU A 195 -8.49 1.72 -4.13
N ILE A 196 -7.65 1.12 -3.31
CA ILE A 196 -7.90 0.98 -1.87
C ILE A 196 -7.53 2.27 -1.12
N TYR A 197 -6.28 2.70 -1.22
CA TYR A 197 -5.78 3.84 -0.43
C TYR A 197 -5.88 5.17 -1.17
N GLY A 198 -5.78 5.17 -2.50
CA GLY A 198 -5.80 6.39 -3.31
C GLY A 198 -7.12 7.14 -3.17
N LEU A 199 -8.25 6.44 -3.21
CA LEU A 199 -9.58 7.03 -3.04
C LEU A 199 -9.76 7.61 -1.62
N LEU A 200 -9.30 6.89 -0.59
CA LEU A 200 -9.35 7.37 0.80
C LEU A 200 -8.44 8.59 1.01
N LEU A 201 -7.24 8.57 0.45
CA LEU A 201 -6.31 9.70 0.49
C LEU A 201 -6.81 10.92 -0.28
N LYS A 202 -7.54 10.72 -1.40
CA LYS A 202 -8.20 11.80 -2.14
C LYS A 202 -9.27 12.47 -1.28
N ARG A 203 -10.11 11.70 -0.58
CA ARG A 203 -11.12 12.22 0.36
C ARG A 203 -10.46 13.00 1.51
N LEU A 204 -9.38 12.48 2.11
CA LEU A 204 -8.62 13.21 3.12
C LEU A 204 -8.02 14.52 2.59
N LYS A 205 -7.58 14.56 1.32
CA LYS A 205 -7.09 15.79 0.68
C LYS A 205 -8.20 16.84 0.53
N ILE A 206 -9.42 16.41 0.21
CA ILE A 206 -10.58 17.32 0.14
C ILE A 206 -10.89 17.89 1.51
N ASN A 207 -11.00 17.04 2.53
CA ASN A 207 -11.24 17.47 3.91
C ASN A 207 -10.17 18.47 4.39
N TYR A 208 -8.89 18.23 4.06
CA TYR A 208 -7.81 19.16 4.36
C TYR A 208 -8.02 20.53 3.69
N LYS A 209 -8.43 20.56 2.41
CA LYS A 209 -8.70 21.82 1.69
C LYS A 209 -9.89 22.59 2.26
N GLU A 210 -10.93 21.87 2.70
CA GLU A 210 -12.10 22.47 3.35
C GLU A 210 -11.72 23.09 4.70
N LEU A 211 -10.92 22.40 5.51
CA LEU A 211 -10.39 22.94 6.76
C LEU A 211 -9.54 24.20 6.54
N LYS A 212 -8.72 24.22 5.49
CA LYS A 212 -7.88 25.37 5.17
C LYS A 212 -8.72 26.62 4.90
N LYS A 213 -9.85 26.49 4.18
CA LYS A 213 -10.79 27.60 3.92
C LYS A 213 -11.50 28.14 5.18
N ILE A 214 -11.58 27.35 6.25
CA ILE A 214 -12.19 27.80 7.52
C ILE A 214 -11.21 28.64 8.33
N VAL A 215 -9.89 28.42 8.15
CA VAL A 215 -8.82 29.06 8.92
C VAL A 215 -8.36 30.38 8.24
N GLU A 216 -8.39 30.45 6.91
CA GLU A 216 -8.19 31.66 6.11
C GLU A 216 -9.47 32.52 6.11
#